data_ca244b8b3cf60c7f3af90c3549eb59f8
#
_entry.id   ca244b8b3cf60c7f3af90c3549eb59f8
#
_cell.length_a   1.000
_cell.length_b   1.000
_cell.length_c   1.000
_cell.angle_alpha   90.00
_cell.angle_beta   90.00
_cell.angle_gamma   90.00
#
_symmetry.space_group_name_H-M   'P 1'
#
loop_
_entity.id
_entity.type
_entity.pdbx_description
1 polymer ?
#
loop_
_entity_poly.entity_id
_entity_poly.type
_entity_poly.pdbx_seq_one_letter_code
_entity_poly.pdbx_strand_id
1 'polypeptide(L)'
;MKQVCKVRVAKLVNLETGPISRKKEPLVDFVIHGQSARRMAGPVMLIIRDGWGINPGGKDKRKENGDATLLASTPFHDELYRDYPGSKLSASGSDVGLPEGQMGNSEVGHLNLGAGRIVYQDLTRINKAIEEGELTRNRVLQETFASARGHRLHLIGLVSDGGVHSHYSHMIALANAAHDAGVAEIFVHAFTDGRDTSPTGGAAYLKTCETELKKSGGQIVTVVGRYFSMDRDRRWDRTKKAWDAIVLGRGEICKSSPSAAVEQQYKNGKTDEFMPPLIFSHANEQRVHDGDVVLFFNFRADRARQLSQAFLLKDFDGFDREVWPQVHFVTLTQYDVTYSSPFIFAPEELADILGEIVSAAGKRQLRIAETEKYAHVTYFFNGGIEKPFPDEDRRLIPSPKVATYDLEPEMSAFEVIDEVLARMANYDLIILNFANPDMVGHTGVIEAGVKAVETVDKCMARIIPKLLELDGKAIVTADHGNCEKMRNADGSPNTAHTSNLVHFIYVANDAARFRCEDGILADVAPTLLFLLGLPQPKKMTGHNLLVPV
;
A
#
# COMPACT_ATOMS: atom_id res chain seq x y z
N MET A 1 -57.50 -6.72 9.52
CA MET A 1 -57.00 -7.91 10.24
C MET A 1 -55.65 -7.60 10.81
N LYS A 2 -55.58 -7.42 12.13
CA LYS A 2 -54.35 -7.08 12.84
C LYS A 2 -53.76 -8.38 13.39
N GLN A 3 -52.58 -8.74 12.95
CA GLN A 3 -51.82 -9.90 13.47
C GLN A 3 -50.76 -9.40 14.46
N VAL A 4 -50.92 -9.78 15.72
CA VAL A 4 -49.99 -9.43 16.81
C VAL A 4 -49.00 -10.59 16.96
N CYS A 5 -47.73 -10.30 16.74
CA CYS A 5 -46.64 -11.24 17.04
C CYS A 5 -46.14 -11.01 18.47
N LYS A 6 -46.27 -12.02 19.33
CA LYS A 6 -45.72 -12.02 20.69
C LYS A 6 -44.34 -12.65 20.66
N VAL A 7 -43.30 -11.89 21.01
CA VAL A 7 -41.96 -12.42 21.26
C VAL A 7 -41.78 -12.62 22.79
N ARG A 8 -41.50 -13.85 23.23
CA ARG A 8 -41.12 -14.20 24.60
C ARG A 8 -39.60 -14.10 24.74
N VAL A 9 -39.13 -13.24 25.63
CA VAL A 9 -37.75 -13.24 26.11
C VAL A 9 -37.71 -14.02 27.42
N ALA A 10 -36.96 -15.12 27.45
CA ALA A 10 -36.68 -15.85 28.70
C ALA A 10 -35.38 -15.32 29.31
N LYS A 11 -35.44 -14.90 30.54
CA LYS A 11 -34.27 -14.59 31.38
C LYS A 11 -34.26 -15.58 32.55
N LEU A 12 -33.27 -16.44 32.59
CA LEU A 12 -32.92 -17.26 33.75
C LEU A 12 -31.92 -16.47 34.61
N VAL A 13 -32.26 -16.17 35.83
CA VAL A 13 -31.34 -16.02 36.95
C VAL A 13 -32.11 -16.42 38.21
N ASN A 14 -31.68 -17.49 38.88
CA ASN A 14 -32.05 -17.86 40.24
C ASN A 14 -31.27 -17.01 41.21
N LEU A 15 -31.94 -16.47 42.23
CA LEU A 15 -31.46 -16.41 43.62
C LEU A 15 -32.58 -15.98 44.57
N GLU A 16 -32.55 -16.57 45.71
CA GLU A 16 -33.49 -16.79 46.82
C GLU A 16 -34.17 -15.59 47.51
N THR A 17 -35.39 -15.87 47.96
CA THR A 17 -36.07 -15.55 49.22
C THR A 17 -36.46 -14.12 49.60
N GLY A 18 -37.79 -13.92 49.80
CA GLY A 18 -38.42 -12.93 50.66
C GLY A 18 -39.64 -12.24 50.05
N PRO A 19 -40.81 -12.15 50.78
CA PRO A 19 -42.04 -11.65 50.20
C PRO A 19 -42.13 -10.12 50.28
N ILE A 20 -42.27 -9.47 49.11
CA ILE A 20 -42.56 -8.01 49.07
C ILE A 20 -43.85 -7.77 48.27
N SER A 21 -44.71 -6.97 48.89
CA SER A 21 -46.04 -6.58 48.48
C SER A 21 -46.10 -6.01 47.04
N ARG A 22 -47.10 -6.47 46.28
CA ARG A 22 -47.45 -5.92 44.96
C ARG A 22 -48.12 -4.55 45.08
N LYS A 23 -47.42 -3.50 44.72
CA LYS A 23 -48.05 -2.26 44.26
C LYS A 23 -48.15 -2.32 42.73
N LYS A 24 -49.37 -2.14 42.23
CA LYS A 24 -49.65 -1.98 40.80
C LYS A 24 -49.20 -0.59 40.38
N GLU A 25 -48.20 -0.53 39.47
CA GLU A 25 -47.89 0.69 38.71
C GLU A 25 -48.72 0.73 37.42
N PRO A 26 -49.13 1.93 36.95
CA PRO A 26 -49.99 2.06 35.79
C PRO A 26 -49.19 1.79 34.51
N LEU A 27 -49.83 1.05 33.57
CA LEU A 27 -49.40 0.88 32.19
C LEU A 27 -49.32 2.26 31.51
N VAL A 28 -48.12 2.65 31.12
CA VAL A 28 -47.90 3.78 30.22
C VAL A 28 -48.07 3.27 28.80
N ASP A 29 -49.17 3.64 28.16
CA ASP A 29 -49.35 3.39 26.71
C ASP A 29 -48.39 4.26 25.92
N PHE A 30 -47.32 3.61 25.39
CA PHE A 30 -46.50 4.23 24.36
C PHE A 30 -47.27 4.23 23.01
N VAL A 31 -47.84 5.38 22.68
CA VAL A 31 -48.33 5.65 21.33
C VAL A 31 -47.12 5.78 20.42
N ILE A 32 -46.87 4.72 19.63
CA ILE A 32 -45.91 4.79 18.54
C ILE A 32 -46.53 5.68 17.45
N HIS A 33 -46.15 6.95 17.45
CA HIS A 33 -46.40 7.85 16.32
C HIS A 33 -45.67 7.28 15.12
N GLY A 34 -46.41 7.09 14.01
CA GLY A 34 -45.90 6.56 12.76
C GLY A 34 -44.61 7.26 12.34
N GLN A 35 -43.58 6.48 12.07
CA GLN A 35 -42.40 6.94 11.36
C GLN A 35 -42.88 7.52 10.02
N SER A 36 -42.89 8.86 9.91
CA SER A 36 -42.83 9.47 8.57
C SER A 36 -41.63 8.86 7.92
N ALA A 37 -41.81 8.30 6.72
CA ALA A 37 -40.71 7.85 5.89
C ALA A 37 -39.68 9.00 5.82
N ARG A 38 -38.57 8.90 6.53
CA ARG A 38 -37.44 9.81 6.37
C ARG A 38 -37.12 9.68 4.88
N ARG A 39 -37.31 10.74 4.13
CA ARG A 39 -36.81 10.86 2.76
C ARG A 39 -35.32 10.55 2.90
N MET A 40 -34.89 9.38 2.41
CA MET A 40 -33.46 9.03 2.42
C MET A 40 -32.75 10.12 1.64
N ALA A 41 -31.71 10.70 2.22
CA ALA A 41 -30.82 11.54 1.46
C ALA A 41 -30.33 10.72 0.25
N GLY A 42 -30.21 11.34 -0.91
CA GLY A 42 -29.74 10.64 -2.10
C GLY A 42 -28.36 10.01 -1.87
N PRO A 43 -27.98 9.00 -2.67
CA PRO A 43 -26.70 8.30 -2.51
C PRO A 43 -25.51 9.25 -2.72
N VAL A 44 -24.45 9.03 -1.97
CA VAL A 44 -23.13 9.65 -2.20
C VAL A 44 -22.30 8.68 -3.02
N MET A 45 -21.70 9.14 -4.12
CA MET A 45 -20.91 8.30 -5.02
C MET A 45 -19.50 8.84 -5.17
N LEU A 46 -18.49 7.98 -5.02
CA LEU A 46 -17.13 8.22 -5.47
C LEU A 46 -16.94 7.53 -6.83
N ILE A 47 -16.63 8.29 -7.85
CA ILE A 47 -16.31 7.80 -9.19
C ILE A 47 -14.81 7.98 -9.41
N ILE A 48 -14.10 6.85 -9.50
CA ILE A 48 -12.67 6.80 -9.75
C ILE A 48 -12.47 6.47 -11.22
N ARG A 49 -11.90 7.39 -11.98
CA ARG A 49 -11.50 7.19 -13.37
C ARG A 49 -10.01 6.80 -13.35
N ASP A 50 -9.77 5.53 -13.12
CA ASP A 50 -8.43 4.97 -12.89
C ASP A 50 -7.44 5.40 -13.99
N GLY A 51 -6.30 5.98 -13.61
CA GLY A 51 -5.28 6.43 -14.55
C GLY A 51 -5.61 7.70 -15.34
N TRP A 52 -6.65 8.47 -14.99
CA TRP A 52 -7.00 9.73 -15.66
C TRP A 52 -6.34 10.94 -15.00
N GLY A 53 -5.08 11.20 -15.35
CA GLY A 53 -4.35 12.35 -14.86
C GLY A 53 -4.64 13.66 -15.61
N ILE A 54 -3.98 14.72 -15.16
CA ILE A 54 -4.02 16.06 -15.77
C ILE A 54 -2.68 16.35 -16.42
N ASN A 55 -2.66 16.51 -17.74
CA ASN A 55 -1.44 16.89 -18.45
C ASN A 55 -1.03 18.32 -18.12
N PRO A 56 0.14 18.56 -17.50
CA PRO A 56 0.61 19.91 -17.18
C PRO A 56 0.90 20.77 -18.41
N GLY A 57 1.17 20.15 -19.58
CA GLY A 57 1.35 20.82 -20.86
C GLY A 57 0.04 21.26 -21.53
N GLY A 58 -1.11 20.83 -21.00
CA GLY A 58 -2.43 21.17 -21.50
C GLY A 58 -2.66 20.84 -22.98
N LYS A 59 -3.60 21.56 -23.61
CA LYS A 59 -4.00 21.33 -25.01
C LYS A 59 -2.86 21.49 -26.01
N ASP A 60 -1.86 22.30 -25.72
CA ASP A 60 -0.74 22.56 -26.64
C ASP A 60 0.19 21.36 -26.77
N LYS A 61 0.37 20.58 -25.68
CA LYS A 61 1.24 19.41 -25.62
C LYS A 61 0.53 18.06 -25.84
N ARG A 62 -0.81 18.06 -26.05
CA ARG A 62 -1.61 16.81 -26.11
C ARG A 62 -1.12 15.80 -27.16
N LYS A 63 -0.71 16.29 -28.35
CA LYS A 63 -0.19 15.42 -29.42
C LYS A 63 1.23 14.92 -29.13
N GLU A 64 2.06 15.78 -28.58
CA GLU A 64 3.44 15.46 -28.22
C GLU A 64 3.47 14.40 -27.12
N ASN A 65 2.66 14.57 -26.08
CA ASN A 65 2.56 13.65 -24.95
C ASN A 65 1.69 12.41 -25.23
N GLY A 66 0.98 12.37 -26.36
CA GLY A 66 0.00 11.31 -26.63
C GLY A 66 -1.11 11.29 -25.57
N ASP A 67 -1.62 12.49 -25.23
CA ASP A 67 -2.62 12.67 -24.17
C ASP A 67 -4.00 12.23 -24.66
N ALA A 68 -4.38 11.02 -24.27
CA ALA A 68 -5.68 10.45 -24.64
C ALA A 68 -6.85 11.25 -24.04
N THR A 69 -6.66 11.87 -22.87
CA THR A 69 -7.73 12.64 -22.19
C THR A 69 -8.10 13.93 -22.93
N LEU A 70 -7.11 14.58 -23.57
CA LEU A 70 -7.28 15.81 -24.34
C LEU A 70 -7.42 15.60 -25.85
N LEU A 71 -7.16 14.38 -26.35
CA LEU A 71 -7.35 13.97 -27.74
C LEU A 71 -8.76 13.39 -27.96
N ALA A 72 -9.35 12.81 -26.93
CA ALA A 72 -10.70 12.24 -26.94
C ALA A 72 -11.78 13.31 -27.02
N SER A 73 -12.94 12.94 -27.55
CA SER A 73 -14.16 13.73 -27.48
C SER A 73 -14.89 13.41 -26.17
N THR A 74 -14.82 14.34 -25.22
CA THR A 74 -15.35 14.18 -23.86
C THR A 74 -16.35 15.28 -23.49
N PRO A 75 -17.46 15.42 -24.25
CA PRO A 75 -18.39 16.54 -24.07
C PRO A 75 -19.00 16.57 -22.65
N PHE A 76 -19.25 15.42 -22.04
CA PHE A 76 -19.82 15.36 -20.70
C PHE A 76 -18.81 15.74 -19.61
N HIS A 77 -17.55 15.31 -19.73
CA HIS A 77 -16.48 15.75 -18.84
C HIS A 77 -16.24 17.27 -18.94
N ASP A 78 -16.24 17.82 -20.17
CA ASP A 78 -16.10 19.26 -20.40
C ASP A 78 -17.26 20.05 -19.77
N GLU A 79 -18.49 19.51 -19.81
CA GLU A 79 -19.66 20.07 -19.12
C GLU A 79 -19.47 20.02 -17.59
N LEU A 80 -19.09 18.87 -17.03
CA LEU A 80 -18.84 18.75 -15.59
C LEU A 80 -17.78 19.74 -15.11
N TYR A 81 -16.68 19.87 -15.86
CA TYR A 81 -15.58 20.76 -15.47
C TYR A 81 -15.94 22.24 -15.57
N ARG A 82 -16.89 22.61 -16.44
CA ARG A 82 -17.38 23.97 -16.62
C ARG A 82 -18.44 24.35 -15.58
N ASP A 83 -19.37 23.43 -15.28
CA ASP A 83 -20.60 23.76 -14.57
C ASP A 83 -20.56 23.40 -13.08
N TYR A 84 -19.59 22.59 -12.64
CA TYR A 84 -19.45 22.15 -11.27
C TYR A 84 -18.13 22.60 -10.64
N PRO A 85 -18.10 22.85 -9.30
CA PRO A 85 -16.87 23.21 -8.63
C PRO A 85 -15.86 22.06 -8.69
N GLY A 86 -14.64 22.40 -9.05
CA GLY A 86 -13.54 21.45 -9.17
C GLY A 86 -12.22 21.99 -8.66
N SER A 87 -11.32 21.08 -8.36
CA SER A 87 -9.94 21.33 -7.93
C SER A 87 -9.03 20.18 -8.38
N LYS A 88 -7.82 20.11 -7.87
CA LYS A 88 -6.82 19.13 -8.23
C LYS A 88 -6.30 18.42 -6.98
N LEU A 89 -5.99 17.13 -7.13
CA LEU A 89 -5.38 16.34 -6.07
C LEU A 89 -3.98 15.88 -6.48
N SER A 90 -3.06 15.89 -5.52
CA SER A 90 -1.80 15.15 -5.65
C SER A 90 -2.06 13.66 -5.42
N ALA A 91 -1.51 12.83 -6.33
CA ALA A 91 -1.71 11.38 -6.36
C ALA A 91 -0.37 10.61 -6.46
N SER A 92 0.75 11.23 -6.05
CA SER A 92 2.10 10.68 -6.19
C SER A 92 3.02 11.13 -5.07
N GLY A 93 4.20 10.53 -4.98
CA GLY A 93 5.25 10.92 -4.03
C GLY A 93 4.80 10.88 -2.56
N SER A 94 5.33 11.78 -1.77
CA SER A 94 5.09 11.87 -0.31
C SER A 94 3.61 12.05 0.06
N ASP A 95 2.82 12.66 -0.81
CA ASP A 95 1.39 12.93 -0.60
C ASP A 95 0.52 11.66 -0.60
N VAL A 96 1.07 10.55 -1.06
CA VAL A 96 0.42 9.22 -1.01
C VAL A 96 1.26 8.19 -0.26
N GLY A 97 2.31 8.62 0.46
CA GLY A 97 3.18 7.76 1.27
C GLY A 97 4.26 7.01 0.50
N LEU A 98 4.55 7.46 -0.73
CA LEU A 98 5.66 6.98 -1.57
C LEU A 98 6.89 7.90 -1.43
N PRO A 99 8.08 7.47 -1.86
CA PRO A 99 9.24 8.35 -1.99
C PRO A 99 8.96 9.56 -2.88
N GLU A 100 9.65 10.67 -2.61
CA GLU A 100 9.54 11.89 -3.42
C GLU A 100 9.80 11.62 -4.90
N GLY A 101 8.94 12.17 -5.77
CA GLY A 101 9.02 11.99 -7.22
C GLY A 101 8.58 10.62 -7.76
N GLN A 102 8.24 9.66 -6.90
CA GLN A 102 7.71 8.37 -7.34
C GLN A 102 6.26 8.51 -7.79
N MET A 103 5.94 7.99 -8.97
CA MET A 103 4.57 7.94 -9.51
C MET A 103 3.65 7.11 -8.62
N GLY A 104 2.38 7.55 -8.51
CA GLY A 104 1.32 6.78 -7.85
C GLY A 104 0.99 5.47 -8.57
N ASN A 105 0.17 4.66 -7.92
CA ASN A 105 -0.38 3.44 -8.49
C ASN A 105 -1.74 3.13 -7.86
N SER A 106 -2.50 2.21 -8.46
CA SER A 106 -3.86 1.93 -8.01
C SER A 106 -3.95 1.39 -6.59
N GLU A 107 -2.99 0.56 -6.14
CA GLU A 107 -2.96 0.03 -4.77
C GLU A 107 -2.85 1.15 -3.74
N VAL A 108 -1.83 2.00 -3.90
CA VAL A 108 -1.56 3.13 -3.00
C VAL A 108 -2.65 4.19 -3.10
N GLY A 109 -3.13 4.50 -4.32
CA GLY A 109 -4.19 5.48 -4.54
C GLY A 109 -5.49 5.10 -3.83
N HIS A 110 -5.98 3.86 -4.05
CA HIS A 110 -7.21 3.38 -3.40
C HIS A 110 -7.07 3.24 -1.88
N LEU A 111 -5.87 2.87 -1.39
CA LEU A 111 -5.57 2.80 0.03
C LEU A 111 -5.72 4.17 0.70
N ASN A 112 -5.16 5.22 0.11
CA ASN A 112 -5.27 6.59 0.61
C ASN A 112 -6.71 7.13 0.52
N LEU A 113 -7.41 6.87 -0.61
CA LEU A 113 -8.82 7.23 -0.80
C LEU A 113 -9.73 6.61 0.28
N GLY A 114 -9.47 5.37 0.69
CA GLY A 114 -10.26 4.68 1.71
C GLY A 114 -9.86 5.03 3.14
N ALA A 115 -8.56 5.23 3.39
CA ALA A 115 -8.03 5.48 4.73
C ALA A 115 -8.26 6.92 5.23
N GLY A 116 -8.41 7.91 4.33
CA GLY A 116 -8.55 9.31 4.69
C GLY A 116 -7.34 9.90 5.39
N ARG A 117 -6.17 9.30 5.17
CA ARG A 117 -4.86 9.73 5.66
C ARG A 117 -3.77 9.23 4.74
N ILE A 118 -2.59 9.85 4.76
CA ILE A 118 -1.42 9.32 4.05
C ILE A 118 -1.02 8.00 4.69
N VAL A 119 -1.00 6.93 3.88
CA VAL A 119 -0.55 5.60 4.29
C VAL A 119 0.85 5.39 3.74
N TYR A 120 1.83 5.51 4.62
CA TYR A 120 3.23 5.38 4.23
C TYR A 120 3.58 3.93 3.90
N GLN A 121 4.18 3.71 2.74
CA GLN A 121 4.80 2.41 2.42
C GLN A 121 6.01 2.16 3.33
N ASP A 122 6.37 0.90 3.55
CA ASP A 122 7.43 0.54 4.51
C ASP A 122 8.72 1.32 4.30
N LEU A 123 9.17 1.50 3.04
CA LEU A 123 10.35 2.29 2.72
C LEU A 123 10.24 3.72 3.26
N THR A 124 9.16 4.42 2.93
CA THR A 124 8.94 5.82 3.31
C THR A 124 8.73 5.94 4.82
N ARG A 125 8.00 5.00 5.42
CA ARG A 125 7.76 4.94 6.87
C ARG A 125 9.07 4.80 7.66
N ILE A 126 9.96 3.94 7.21
CA ILE A 126 11.26 3.73 7.85
C ILE A 126 12.17 4.93 7.63
N ASN A 127 12.21 5.50 6.41
CA ASN A 127 12.96 6.74 6.15
C ASN A 127 12.54 7.86 7.10
N LYS A 128 11.24 8.09 7.22
CA LYS A 128 10.67 9.10 8.11
C LYS A 128 11.03 8.85 9.58
N ALA A 129 10.92 7.61 10.03
CA ALA A 129 11.30 7.24 11.40
C ALA A 129 12.79 7.48 11.68
N ILE A 130 13.65 7.32 10.67
CA ILE A 130 15.09 7.66 10.77
C ILE A 130 15.29 9.17 10.86
N GLU A 131 14.66 9.95 9.95
CA GLU A 131 14.78 11.41 9.88
C GLU A 131 14.25 12.10 11.14
N GLU A 132 13.13 11.62 11.70
CA GLU A 132 12.52 12.16 12.92
C GLU A 132 13.17 11.62 14.22
N GLY A 133 14.18 10.76 14.10
CA GLY A 133 14.87 10.14 15.22
C GLY A 133 14.01 9.16 16.02
N GLU A 134 12.92 8.66 15.43
CA GLU A 134 12.04 7.66 16.07
C GLU A 134 12.69 6.29 16.13
N LEU A 135 13.56 5.97 15.17
CA LEU A 135 14.27 4.69 15.14
C LEU A 135 15.04 4.43 16.44
N THR A 136 15.76 5.43 16.93
CA THR A 136 16.55 5.32 18.18
C THR A 136 15.69 5.25 19.44
N ARG A 137 14.42 5.70 19.36
CA ARG A 137 13.44 5.64 20.46
C ARG A 137 12.59 4.36 20.42
N ASN A 138 12.70 3.57 19.36
CA ASN A 138 11.95 2.33 19.23
C ASN A 138 12.35 1.33 20.32
N ARG A 139 11.34 0.87 21.10
CA ARG A 139 11.57 0.01 22.25
C ARG A 139 12.21 -1.34 21.88
N VAL A 140 11.74 -1.98 20.81
CA VAL A 140 12.28 -3.27 20.36
C VAL A 140 13.74 -3.12 19.96
N LEU A 141 14.08 -2.01 19.28
CA LEU A 141 15.46 -1.74 18.88
C LEU A 141 16.37 -1.46 20.08
N GLN A 142 15.88 -0.71 21.07
CA GLN A 142 16.62 -0.48 22.33
C GLN A 142 16.87 -1.79 23.09
N GLU A 143 15.87 -2.67 23.20
CA GLU A 143 16.01 -3.99 23.82
C GLU A 143 16.98 -4.88 23.02
N THR A 144 16.93 -4.81 21.67
CA THR A 144 17.86 -5.52 20.77
C THR A 144 19.31 -5.09 21.00
N PHE A 145 19.56 -3.79 21.04
CA PHE A 145 20.92 -3.27 21.28
C PHE A 145 21.40 -3.52 22.71
N ALA A 146 20.50 -3.50 23.70
CA ALA A 146 20.85 -3.90 25.05
C ALA A 146 21.31 -5.37 25.12
N SER A 147 20.65 -6.26 24.38
CA SER A 147 21.04 -7.67 24.25
C SER A 147 22.36 -7.85 23.50
N ALA A 148 22.69 -6.93 22.59
CA ALA A 148 23.96 -6.97 21.84
C ALA A 148 25.18 -6.44 22.63
N ARG A 149 24.96 -5.78 23.76
CA ARG A 149 26.08 -5.32 24.61
C ARG A 149 26.82 -6.53 25.22
N GLY A 150 28.07 -6.69 24.87
CA GLY A 150 28.89 -7.85 25.27
C GLY A 150 28.75 -9.08 24.35
N HIS A 151 27.98 -8.93 23.30
CA HIS A 151 27.83 -9.88 22.21
C HIS A 151 28.03 -9.15 20.87
N ARG A 152 27.92 -9.87 19.75
CA ARG A 152 28.04 -9.33 18.40
C ARG A 152 26.66 -9.02 17.84
N LEU A 153 26.57 -7.90 17.11
CA LEU A 153 25.41 -7.58 16.28
C LEU A 153 25.70 -7.91 14.82
N HIS A 154 24.92 -8.79 14.25
CA HIS A 154 24.96 -9.14 12.85
C HIS A 154 23.77 -8.52 12.11
N LEU A 155 24.05 -7.58 11.19
CA LEU A 155 23.06 -6.99 10.29
C LEU A 155 23.05 -7.81 9.00
N ILE A 156 21.96 -8.45 8.66
CA ILE A 156 21.81 -9.24 7.43
C ILE A 156 20.75 -8.64 6.53
N GLY A 157 20.98 -8.57 5.21
CA GLY A 157 19.97 -8.07 4.27
C GLY A 157 20.53 -7.56 2.95
N LEU A 158 19.62 -7.10 2.08
CA LEU A 158 19.93 -6.62 0.75
C LEU A 158 20.51 -5.21 0.78
N VAL A 159 21.65 -5.02 0.15
CA VAL A 159 22.40 -3.76 0.08
C VAL A 159 22.27 -3.17 -1.32
N SER A 160 21.25 -2.35 -1.52
CA SER A 160 21.03 -1.55 -2.73
C SER A 160 20.19 -0.31 -2.42
N ASP A 161 19.99 0.56 -3.39
CA ASP A 161 19.09 1.72 -3.35
C ASP A 161 17.74 1.44 -4.04
N GLY A 162 17.50 0.22 -4.47
CA GLY A 162 16.28 -0.14 -5.22
C GLY A 162 14.98 0.03 -4.43
N GLY A 163 15.01 0.01 -3.10
CA GLY A 163 13.87 0.31 -2.25
C GLY A 163 12.69 -0.68 -2.34
N VAL A 164 12.90 -1.87 -2.93
CA VAL A 164 11.84 -2.90 -3.09
C VAL A 164 11.79 -3.86 -1.90
N HIS A 165 12.93 -4.29 -1.40
CA HIS A 165 13.04 -5.23 -0.27
C HIS A 165 13.73 -4.61 0.95
N SER A 166 14.62 -3.66 0.72
CA SER A 166 15.44 -2.96 1.70
C SER A 166 15.99 -1.68 1.08
N HIS A 167 16.70 -0.90 1.89
CA HIS A 167 17.53 0.20 1.42
C HIS A 167 18.81 0.24 2.25
N TYR A 168 19.98 0.42 1.61
CA TYR A 168 21.25 0.39 2.32
C TYR A 168 21.39 1.48 3.40
N SER A 169 20.70 2.64 3.24
CA SER A 169 20.66 3.70 4.27
C SER A 169 20.04 3.24 5.58
N HIS A 170 19.07 2.31 5.54
CA HIS A 170 18.49 1.73 6.76
C HIS A 170 19.52 0.92 7.54
N MET A 171 20.31 0.12 6.82
CA MET A 171 21.42 -0.64 7.43
C MET A 171 22.45 0.29 8.08
N ILE A 172 22.82 1.38 7.41
CA ILE A 172 23.74 2.40 7.95
C ILE A 172 23.13 3.06 9.20
N ALA A 173 21.87 3.45 9.16
CA ALA A 173 21.17 4.05 10.30
C ALA A 173 21.11 3.09 11.51
N LEU A 174 20.83 1.80 11.27
CA LEU A 174 20.83 0.76 12.30
C LEU A 174 22.23 0.56 12.91
N ALA A 175 23.28 0.54 12.09
CA ALA A 175 24.67 0.43 12.57
C ALA A 175 25.09 1.63 13.44
N ASN A 176 24.76 2.85 13.01
CA ASN A 176 25.02 4.06 13.79
C ASN A 176 24.25 4.07 15.11
N ALA A 177 22.95 3.74 15.09
CA ALA A 177 22.13 3.65 16.29
C ALA A 177 22.64 2.57 17.27
N ALA A 178 23.15 1.44 16.76
CA ALA A 178 23.77 0.40 17.58
C ALA A 178 25.06 0.89 18.26
N HIS A 179 25.92 1.56 17.50
CA HIS A 179 27.14 2.18 18.02
C HIS A 179 26.83 3.19 19.15
N ASP A 180 25.88 4.09 18.90
CA ASP A 180 25.45 5.10 19.88
C ASP A 180 24.85 4.47 21.14
N ALA A 181 24.23 3.28 20.99
CA ALA A 181 23.74 2.48 22.10
C ALA A 181 24.83 1.67 22.82
N GLY A 182 26.09 1.75 22.39
CA GLY A 182 27.26 1.10 23.02
C GLY A 182 27.51 -0.35 22.60
N VAL A 183 27.02 -0.75 21.41
CA VAL A 183 27.35 -2.04 20.78
C VAL A 183 28.74 -1.94 20.17
N ALA A 184 29.69 -2.78 20.64
CA ALA A 184 31.11 -2.68 20.28
C ALA A 184 31.45 -3.39 18.96
N GLU A 185 30.76 -4.50 18.63
CA GLU A 185 31.05 -5.33 17.47
C GLU A 185 29.83 -5.41 16.55
N ILE A 186 29.94 -4.79 15.36
CA ILE A 186 28.86 -4.69 14.39
C ILE A 186 29.34 -5.30 13.06
N PHE A 187 28.74 -6.39 12.65
CA PHE A 187 29.08 -7.12 11.44
C PHE A 187 27.91 -7.09 10.43
N VAL A 188 28.22 -6.86 9.16
CA VAL A 188 27.25 -6.82 8.07
C VAL A 188 27.45 -8.01 7.14
N HIS A 189 26.39 -8.76 6.93
CA HIS A 189 26.28 -9.79 5.90
C HIS A 189 25.45 -9.22 4.75
N ALA A 190 26.12 -8.66 3.76
CA ALA A 190 25.49 -7.94 2.66
C ALA A 190 25.01 -8.89 1.57
N PHE A 191 23.76 -8.71 1.12
CA PHE A 191 23.27 -9.35 -0.09
C PHE A 191 23.32 -8.36 -1.24
N THR A 192 23.82 -8.78 -2.42
CA THR A 192 23.85 -7.95 -3.63
C THR A 192 22.58 -8.16 -4.47
N ASP A 193 22.13 -7.10 -5.15
CA ASP A 193 20.83 -7.02 -5.82
C ASP A 193 20.90 -7.47 -7.30
N GLY A 194 21.15 -6.57 -8.22
CA GLY A 194 21.24 -6.83 -9.65
C GLY A 194 19.95 -7.23 -10.35
N ARG A 195 18.81 -7.12 -9.65
CA ARG A 195 17.47 -7.41 -10.18
C ARG A 195 16.54 -6.21 -10.10
N ASP A 196 16.48 -5.55 -8.93
CA ASP A 196 15.72 -4.33 -8.73
C ASP A 196 16.57 -3.08 -8.99
N THR A 197 17.88 -3.28 -9.20
CA THR A 197 18.88 -2.27 -9.56
C THR A 197 19.78 -2.78 -10.70
N SER A 198 20.76 -1.95 -11.14
CA SER A 198 21.74 -2.33 -12.15
C SER A 198 22.40 -3.68 -11.82
N PRO A 199 22.60 -4.58 -12.80
CA PRO A 199 23.25 -5.88 -12.58
C PRO A 199 24.68 -5.81 -12.02
N THR A 200 25.31 -4.64 -12.06
CA THR A 200 26.69 -4.41 -11.63
C THR A 200 26.82 -3.16 -10.75
N GLY A 201 25.74 -2.74 -10.07
CA GLY A 201 25.72 -1.58 -9.17
C GLY A 201 26.25 -1.85 -7.76
N GLY A 202 26.29 -3.11 -7.34
CA GLY A 202 26.57 -3.54 -5.97
C GLY A 202 27.92 -3.07 -5.43
N ALA A 203 28.96 -3.05 -6.25
CA ALA A 203 30.28 -2.56 -5.82
C ALA A 203 30.26 -1.10 -5.36
N ALA A 204 29.48 -0.23 -6.03
CA ALA A 204 29.34 1.17 -5.65
C ALA A 204 28.56 1.30 -4.33
N TYR A 205 27.48 0.54 -4.13
CA TYR A 205 26.74 0.51 -2.87
C TYR A 205 27.60 0.03 -1.71
N LEU A 206 28.35 -1.07 -1.91
CA LEU A 206 29.26 -1.59 -0.90
C LEU A 206 30.34 -0.58 -0.53
N LYS A 207 30.92 0.14 -1.49
CA LYS A 207 31.92 1.18 -1.24
C LYS A 207 31.35 2.32 -0.39
N THR A 208 30.11 2.74 -0.64
CA THR A 208 29.41 3.72 0.19
C THR A 208 29.24 3.17 1.61
N CYS A 209 28.76 1.92 1.73
CA CYS A 209 28.58 1.27 3.02
C CYS A 209 29.89 1.11 3.79
N GLU A 210 31.00 0.70 3.13
CA GLU A 210 32.33 0.61 3.76
C GLU A 210 32.79 1.96 4.35
N THR A 211 32.45 3.05 3.68
CA THR A 211 32.82 4.41 4.13
C THR A 211 31.98 4.83 5.34
N GLU A 212 30.67 4.63 5.25
CA GLU A 212 29.74 5.04 6.31
C GLU A 212 29.87 4.18 7.59
N LEU A 213 30.05 2.86 7.44
CA LEU A 213 30.21 1.94 8.55
C LEU A 213 31.47 2.22 9.40
N LYS A 214 32.49 2.88 8.85
CA LYS A 214 33.67 3.31 9.63
C LYS A 214 33.29 4.22 10.81
N LYS A 215 32.20 4.98 10.69
CA LYS A 215 31.72 5.88 11.75
C LYS A 215 31.20 5.12 12.96
N SER A 216 30.60 3.96 12.73
CA SER A 216 30.05 3.07 13.77
C SER A 216 30.99 1.92 14.15
N GLY A 217 32.20 1.83 13.57
CA GLY A 217 33.07 0.68 13.72
C GLY A 217 32.57 -0.61 13.08
N GLY A 218 31.51 -0.53 12.28
CA GLY A 218 30.92 -1.67 11.60
C GLY A 218 31.78 -2.19 10.43
N GLN A 219 31.65 -3.47 10.12
CA GLN A 219 32.42 -4.14 9.07
C GLN A 219 31.54 -5.05 8.22
N ILE A 220 31.74 -5.02 6.88
CA ILE A 220 31.12 -6.00 5.98
C ILE A 220 31.99 -7.25 6.01
N VAL A 221 31.42 -8.36 6.47
CA VAL A 221 32.15 -9.62 6.68
C VAL A 221 31.80 -10.72 5.69
N THR A 222 30.63 -10.64 5.05
CA THR A 222 30.27 -11.51 3.92
C THR A 222 29.51 -10.74 2.86
N VAL A 223 29.63 -11.17 1.60
CA VAL A 223 28.80 -10.72 0.47
C VAL A 223 28.26 -11.94 -0.27
N VAL A 224 26.96 -11.97 -0.53
CA VAL A 224 26.27 -13.08 -1.22
C VAL A 224 25.18 -12.53 -2.14
N GLY A 225 25.09 -12.98 -3.37
CA GLY A 225 24.04 -12.58 -4.31
C GLY A 225 22.63 -13.01 -3.84
N ARG A 226 21.64 -12.17 -4.13
CA ARG A 226 20.24 -12.41 -3.74
C ARG A 226 19.65 -13.70 -4.31
N TYR A 227 20.18 -14.22 -5.40
CA TYR A 227 19.79 -15.52 -5.96
C TYR A 227 19.96 -16.65 -4.95
N PHE A 228 20.96 -16.56 -4.08
CA PHE A 228 21.25 -17.53 -3.03
C PHE A 228 20.60 -17.15 -1.69
N SER A 229 20.74 -15.89 -1.29
CA SER A 229 20.35 -15.43 0.05
C SER A 229 18.87 -15.07 0.19
N MET A 230 18.16 -14.86 -0.92
CA MET A 230 16.79 -14.36 -0.97
C MET A 230 15.88 -15.23 -1.86
N ASP A 231 16.07 -16.54 -1.86
CA ASP A 231 15.16 -17.46 -2.54
C ASP A 231 13.79 -17.48 -1.82
N ARG A 232 12.70 -17.69 -2.57
CA ARG A 232 11.34 -17.81 -2.03
C ARG A 232 10.59 -19.05 -2.51
N ASP A 233 11.26 -19.87 -3.34
CA ASP A 233 10.65 -21.02 -4.02
C ASP A 233 11.09 -22.35 -3.40
N ARG A 234 11.57 -22.31 -2.13
CA ARG A 234 12.08 -23.48 -1.37
C ARG A 234 13.23 -24.21 -2.06
N ARG A 235 14.06 -23.48 -2.79
CA ARG A 235 15.31 -24.01 -3.35
C ARG A 235 16.39 -23.94 -2.27
N TRP A 236 16.31 -24.86 -1.36
CA TRP A 236 17.09 -24.86 -0.13
C TRP A 236 18.61 -24.97 -0.35
N ASP A 237 19.03 -25.57 -1.47
CA ASP A 237 20.43 -25.60 -1.91
C ASP A 237 21.02 -24.20 -2.11
N ARG A 238 20.18 -23.23 -2.51
CA ARG A 238 20.58 -21.82 -2.62
C ARG A 238 20.68 -21.16 -1.26
N THR A 239 19.63 -21.26 -0.45
CA THR A 239 19.60 -20.67 0.89
C THR A 239 20.74 -21.22 1.76
N LYS A 240 21.08 -22.51 1.60
CA LYS A 240 22.23 -23.13 2.29
C LYS A 240 23.55 -22.42 2.00
N LYS A 241 23.79 -21.93 0.79
CA LYS A 241 25.04 -21.20 0.48
C LYS A 241 25.16 -19.90 1.26
N ALA A 242 24.05 -19.18 1.45
CA ALA A 242 24.04 -17.99 2.30
C ALA A 242 24.22 -18.36 3.78
N TRP A 243 23.55 -19.41 4.26
CA TRP A 243 23.73 -19.95 5.61
C TRP A 243 25.17 -20.33 5.88
N ASP A 244 25.80 -21.10 4.96
CA ASP A 244 27.17 -21.57 5.09
C ASP A 244 28.17 -20.39 5.14
N ALA A 245 27.90 -19.31 4.41
CA ALA A 245 28.71 -18.10 4.48
C ALA A 245 28.58 -17.38 5.82
N ILE A 246 27.35 -17.21 6.31
CA ILE A 246 27.04 -16.40 7.50
C ILE A 246 27.41 -17.16 8.79
N VAL A 247 27.07 -18.45 8.86
CA VAL A 247 27.21 -19.26 10.08
C VAL A 247 28.48 -20.11 10.10
N LEU A 248 28.87 -20.66 8.96
CA LEU A 248 30.03 -21.58 8.89
C LEU A 248 31.29 -20.89 8.34
N GLY A 249 31.17 -19.65 7.79
CA GLY A 249 32.30 -18.93 7.19
C GLY A 249 32.81 -19.60 5.90
N ARG A 250 31.94 -20.31 5.17
CA ARG A 250 32.27 -21.03 3.95
C ARG A 250 31.98 -20.22 2.70
N GLY A 251 32.99 -19.98 1.89
CA GLY A 251 32.93 -19.22 0.65
C GLY A 251 34.30 -18.90 0.09
N GLU A 252 34.36 -18.04 -0.88
CA GLU A 252 35.62 -17.54 -1.42
C GLU A 252 36.24 -16.53 -0.43
N ILE A 253 37.43 -16.84 0.10
CA ILE A 253 38.11 -15.95 1.04
C ILE A 253 38.78 -14.82 0.27
N CYS A 254 38.33 -13.58 0.53
CA CYS A 254 38.82 -12.38 -0.13
C CYS A 254 39.75 -11.58 0.82
N LYS A 255 40.90 -11.15 0.28
CA LYS A 255 41.88 -10.29 1.00
C LYS A 255 41.69 -8.80 0.67
N SER A 256 40.97 -8.48 -0.41
CA SER A 256 40.61 -7.11 -0.80
C SER A 256 39.38 -6.63 -0.04
N SER A 257 39.06 -5.33 -0.17
CA SER A 257 37.81 -4.79 0.36
C SER A 257 36.59 -5.43 -0.33
N PRO A 258 35.41 -5.48 0.32
CA PRO A 258 34.17 -5.99 -0.26
C PRO A 258 33.85 -5.41 -1.64
N SER A 259 33.91 -4.09 -1.82
CA SER A 259 33.68 -3.43 -3.11
C SER A 259 34.66 -3.89 -4.19
N ALA A 260 35.96 -3.95 -3.87
CA ALA A 260 36.99 -4.39 -4.83
C ALA A 260 36.87 -5.87 -5.21
N ALA A 261 36.47 -6.74 -4.26
CA ALA A 261 36.24 -8.14 -4.53
C ALA A 261 35.04 -8.33 -5.48
N VAL A 262 33.95 -7.60 -5.28
CA VAL A 262 32.78 -7.62 -6.15
C VAL A 262 33.12 -7.10 -7.56
N GLU A 263 33.90 -6.01 -7.68
CA GLU A 263 34.42 -5.54 -8.99
C GLU A 263 35.27 -6.61 -9.69
N GLN A 264 36.05 -7.40 -8.96
CA GLN A 264 36.82 -8.50 -9.55
C GLN A 264 35.89 -9.61 -10.06
N GLN A 265 34.78 -9.91 -9.35
CA GLN A 265 33.79 -10.89 -9.80
C GLN A 265 33.08 -10.43 -11.09
N TYR A 266 32.82 -9.12 -11.26
CA TYR A 266 32.30 -8.60 -12.53
C TYR A 266 33.23 -8.89 -13.72
N LYS A 267 34.55 -8.73 -13.54
CA LYS A 267 35.54 -9.10 -14.56
C LYS A 267 35.54 -10.60 -14.88
N ASN A 268 35.11 -11.43 -13.92
CA ASN A 268 34.93 -12.87 -14.09
C ASN A 268 33.54 -13.23 -14.67
N GLY A 269 32.75 -12.24 -15.15
CA GLY A 269 31.44 -12.44 -15.76
C GLY A 269 30.30 -12.72 -14.77
N LYS A 270 30.52 -12.49 -13.48
CA LYS A 270 29.45 -12.58 -12.46
C LYS A 270 28.73 -11.24 -12.35
N THR A 271 27.44 -11.27 -11.98
CA THR A 271 26.64 -10.09 -11.69
C THR A 271 26.19 -10.12 -10.23
N ASP A 272 25.63 -9.03 -9.74
CA ASP A 272 25.19 -8.90 -8.37
C ASP A 272 24.20 -10.00 -7.97
N GLU A 273 23.19 -10.27 -8.80
CA GLU A 273 22.17 -11.29 -8.49
C GLU A 273 22.79 -12.67 -8.20
N PHE A 274 23.84 -13.02 -8.94
CA PHE A 274 24.49 -14.33 -8.90
C PHE A 274 25.86 -14.31 -8.21
N MET A 275 26.14 -13.30 -7.39
CA MET A 275 27.40 -13.17 -6.66
C MET A 275 27.64 -14.40 -5.78
N PRO A 276 28.74 -15.13 -5.95
CA PRO A 276 29.05 -16.26 -5.08
C PRO A 276 29.32 -15.78 -3.64
N PRO A 277 29.22 -16.66 -2.63
CA PRO A 277 29.58 -16.30 -1.26
C PRO A 277 31.03 -15.84 -1.15
N LEU A 278 31.26 -14.57 -0.79
CA LEU A 278 32.56 -13.95 -0.53
C LEU A 278 32.71 -13.71 0.95
N ILE A 279 33.87 -14.06 1.52
CA ILE A 279 34.18 -13.98 2.96
C ILE A 279 35.33 -13.00 3.15
N PHE A 280 35.13 -12.01 4.01
CA PHE A 280 36.10 -10.93 4.30
C PHE A 280 36.65 -11.00 5.73
N SER A 281 36.13 -11.90 6.53
CA SER A 281 36.62 -12.10 7.89
C SER A 281 37.87 -12.97 7.90
N HIS A 282 38.93 -12.50 8.59
CA HIS A 282 40.17 -13.26 8.75
C HIS A 282 40.14 -14.22 9.93
N ALA A 283 39.04 -14.21 10.72
CA ALA A 283 38.88 -15.06 11.87
C ALA A 283 37.50 -15.69 11.95
N ASN A 284 37.42 -16.90 12.47
CA ASN A 284 36.18 -17.58 12.82
C ASN A 284 35.27 -16.74 13.77
N GLU A 285 35.81 -15.69 14.36
CA GLU A 285 35.16 -14.84 15.34
C GLU A 285 34.12 -13.87 14.80
N GLN A 286 34.11 -13.61 13.47
CA GLN A 286 33.17 -12.65 12.83
C GLN A 286 31.94 -13.31 12.18
N ARG A 287 31.74 -14.60 12.34
CA ARG A 287 30.53 -15.32 11.96
C ARG A 287 29.53 -15.37 13.12
N VAL A 288 28.30 -15.75 12.83
CA VAL A 288 27.25 -15.85 13.85
C VAL A 288 27.50 -17.04 14.79
N HIS A 289 27.48 -16.78 16.09
CA HIS A 289 27.64 -17.78 17.16
C HIS A 289 26.49 -17.73 18.18
N ASP A 290 26.49 -18.66 19.12
CA ASP A 290 25.55 -18.66 20.23
C ASP A 290 25.62 -17.36 21.05
N GLY A 291 24.47 -16.81 21.39
CA GLY A 291 24.34 -15.57 22.15
C GLY A 291 24.40 -14.30 21.32
N ASP A 292 24.78 -14.35 20.05
CA ASP A 292 24.83 -13.18 19.19
C ASP A 292 23.42 -12.66 18.86
N VAL A 293 23.36 -11.40 18.45
CA VAL A 293 22.13 -10.77 17.94
C VAL A 293 22.17 -10.72 16.43
N VAL A 294 21.11 -11.20 15.77
CA VAL A 294 20.95 -11.13 14.33
C VAL A 294 19.77 -10.24 14.01
N LEU A 295 20.00 -9.13 13.29
CA LEU A 295 18.94 -8.24 12.82
C LEU A 295 18.84 -8.29 11.29
N PHE A 296 17.72 -8.80 10.79
CA PHE A 296 17.43 -8.83 9.36
C PHE A 296 16.76 -7.53 8.95
N PHE A 297 17.46 -6.68 8.19
CA PHE A 297 17.00 -5.31 7.88
C PHE A 297 16.17 -5.17 6.60
N ASN A 298 15.78 -6.26 5.94
CA ASN A 298 14.77 -6.19 4.87
C ASN A 298 13.42 -5.81 5.47
N PHE A 299 12.67 -4.91 4.82
CA PHE A 299 11.31 -4.59 5.24
C PHE A 299 10.27 -5.45 4.50
N ARG A 300 10.56 -5.98 3.31
CA ARG A 300 9.68 -6.89 2.59
C ARG A 300 10.01 -8.35 2.92
N ALA A 301 9.00 -9.06 3.43
CA ALA A 301 9.13 -10.37 4.05
C ALA A 301 9.34 -11.55 3.08
N ASP A 302 8.74 -11.51 1.88
CA ASP A 302 8.57 -12.67 1.00
C ASP A 302 9.85 -13.45 0.71
N ARG A 303 10.97 -12.75 0.51
CA ARG A 303 12.29 -13.32 0.24
C ARG A 303 13.21 -13.43 1.46
N ALA A 304 12.76 -12.93 2.61
CA ALA A 304 13.52 -13.03 3.85
C ALA A 304 13.14 -14.28 4.68
N ARG A 305 11.93 -14.84 4.44
CA ARG A 305 11.37 -15.92 5.25
C ARG A 305 12.24 -17.16 5.30
N GLN A 306 12.77 -17.67 4.17
CA GLN A 306 13.50 -18.94 4.13
C GLN A 306 14.78 -18.91 4.99
N LEU A 307 15.57 -17.84 4.88
CA LEU A 307 16.76 -17.70 5.72
C LEU A 307 16.38 -17.47 7.19
N SER A 308 15.30 -16.75 7.46
CA SER A 308 14.78 -16.59 8.84
C SER A 308 14.34 -17.93 9.44
N GLN A 309 13.69 -18.81 8.67
CA GLN A 309 13.32 -20.15 9.11
C GLN A 309 14.53 -20.97 9.55
N ALA A 310 15.64 -20.86 8.82
CA ALA A 310 16.86 -21.56 9.18
C ALA A 310 17.45 -21.10 10.53
N PHE A 311 17.26 -19.83 10.92
CA PHE A 311 17.64 -19.33 12.25
C PHE A 311 16.62 -19.68 13.34
N LEU A 312 15.32 -19.57 13.05
CA LEU A 312 14.26 -19.56 14.06
C LEU A 312 13.68 -20.94 14.36
N LEU A 313 13.55 -21.81 13.36
CA LEU A 313 12.78 -23.05 13.54
C LEU A 313 13.66 -24.17 14.06
N LYS A 314 13.27 -24.77 15.21
CA LYS A 314 13.91 -25.96 15.75
C LYS A 314 13.78 -27.14 14.76
N ASP A 315 12.57 -27.36 14.26
CA ASP A 315 12.24 -28.47 13.35
C ASP A 315 12.37 -28.03 11.88
N PHE A 316 13.51 -27.38 11.55
CA PHE A 316 13.82 -26.95 10.20
C PHE A 316 14.33 -28.14 9.37
N ASP A 317 13.67 -28.38 8.22
CA ASP A 317 13.92 -29.50 7.32
C ASP A 317 14.50 -29.12 5.95
N GLY A 318 14.77 -27.82 5.72
CA GLY A 318 15.22 -27.34 4.41
C GLY A 318 16.61 -27.84 4.01
N PHE A 319 17.55 -27.88 4.95
CA PHE A 319 18.91 -28.41 4.77
C PHE A 319 19.56 -28.75 6.11
N ASP A 320 20.63 -29.56 6.08
CA ASP A 320 21.44 -29.79 7.27
C ASP A 320 22.24 -28.52 7.60
N ARG A 321 21.96 -27.94 8.75
CA ARG A 321 22.62 -26.71 9.25
C ARG A 321 24.03 -26.95 9.76
N GLU A 322 24.39 -28.20 10.12
CA GLU A 322 25.63 -28.60 10.79
C GLU A 322 25.82 -27.91 12.16
N VAL A 323 25.63 -26.60 12.20
CA VAL A 323 25.61 -25.79 13.42
C VAL A 323 24.32 -24.95 13.40
N TRP A 324 23.62 -24.89 14.52
CA TRP A 324 22.45 -24.02 14.69
C TRP A 324 22.67 -23.10 15.88
N PRO A 325 23.19 -21.87 15.65
CA PRO A 325 23.48 -20.93 16.70
C PRO A 325 22.19 -20.44 17.37
N GLN A 326 22.18 -20.40 18.68
CA GLN A 326 21.07 -19.86 19.47
C GLN A 326 21.26 -18.33 19.58
N VAL A 327 20.56 -17.60 18.74
CA VAL A 327 20.70 -16.13 18.59
C VAL A 327 19.45 -15.39 19.04
N HIS A 328 19.63 -14.13 19.41
CA HIS A 328 18.50 -13.20 19.50
C HIS A 328 18.19 -12.68 18.09
N PHE A 329 17.20 -13.30 17.44
CA PHE A 329 16.84 -12.97 16.04
C PHE A 329 15.74 -11.91 16.00
N VAL A 330 15.99 -10.81 15.30
CA VAL A 330 15.08 -9.66 15.16
C VAL A 330 14.87 -9.33 13.68
N THR A 331 13.67 -8.92 13.30
CA THR A 331 13.35 -8.53 11.93
C THR A 331 12.94 -7.05 11.87
N LEU A 332 13.18 -6.40 10.74
CA LEU A 332 12.79 -5.00 10.59
C LEU A 332 11.26 -4.83 10.59
N THR A 333 10.55 -5.72 9.91
CA THR A 333 9.08 -5.81 9.88
C THR A 333 8.63 -7.21 10.27
N GLN A 334 7.35 -7.45 10.50
CA GLN A 334 6.82 -8.78 10.76
C GLN A 334 6.87 -9.66 9.51
N TYR A 335 7.75 -10.67 9.49
CA TYR A 335 7.90 -11.56 8.33
C TYR A 335 6.86 -12.67 8.26
N ASP A 336 6.42 -13.15 9.43
CA ASP A 336 5.37 -14.17 9.55
C ASP A 336 4.70 -14.07 10.93
N VAL A 337 3.39 -14.24 10.99
CA VAL A 337 2.64 -14.19 12.25
C VAL A 337 2.95 -15.37 13.18
N THR A 338 3.52 -16.45 12.63
CA THR A 338 3.90 -17.65 13.39
C THR A 338 5.29 -17.55 14.02
N TYR A 339 6.09 -16.54 13.64
CA TYR A 339 7.42 -16.38 14.21
C TYR A 339 7.34 -15.69 15.57
N SER A 340 8.05 -16.23 16.54
CA SER A 340 8.18 -15.65 17.89
C SER A 340 9.23 -14.54 17.96
N SER A 341 9.94 -14.25 16.87
CA SER A 341 10.97 -13.20 16.83
C SER A 341 10.35 -11.81 16.95
N PRO A 342 10.94 -10.91 17.74
CA PRO A 342 10.55 -9.52 17.77
C PRO A 342 10.79 -8.84 16.42
N PHE A 343 9.98 -7.82 16.13
CA PHE A 343 10.13 -6.98 14.94
C PHE A 343 10.05 -5.49 15.31
N ILE A 344 10.77 -4.65 14.57
CA ILE A 344 10.94 -3.22 14.90
C ILE A 344 9.71 -2.42 14.47
N PHE A 345 9.22 -2.64 13.24
CA PHE A 345 8.06 -1.96 12.69
C PHE A 345 6.89 -2.95 12.60
N ALA A 346 5.88 -2.75 13.42
CA ALA A 346 4.63 -3.50 13.35
C ALA A 346 3.90 -3.22 12.03
N PRO A 347 3.13 -4.19 11.49
CA PRO A 347 2.19 -3.91 10.42
C PRO A 347 1.28 -2.75 10.80
N GLU A 348 1.00 -1.85 9.87
CA GLU A 348 0.08 -0.75 10.12
C GLU A 348 -1.36 -1.28 10.08
N GLU A 349 -2.05 -1.24 11.21
CA GLU A 349 -3.48 -1.53 11.27
C GLU A 349 -4.27 -0.26 10.93
N LEU A 350 -4.89 -0.27 9.76
CA LEU A 350 -5.71 0.83 9.29
C LEU A 350 -7.13 0.71 9.88
N ALA A 351 -7.31 1.22 11.09
CA ALA A 351 -8.62 1.39 11.72
C ALA A 351 -9.20 2.78 11.43
N ASP A 352 -10.49 2.95 11.67
CA ASP A 352 -11.22 4.21 11.44
C ASP A 352 -11.18 4.66 9.98
N ILE A 353 -11.24 3.72 9.04
CA ILE A 353 -11.31 3.96 7.59
C ILE A 353 -12.75 4.20 7.15
N LEU A 354 -12.95 4.76 5.94
CA LEU A 354 -14.26 5.15 5.44
C LEU A 354 -15.29 4.01 5.49
N GLY A 355 -14.95 2.82 4.99
CA GLY A 355 -15.85 1.66 4.96
C GLY A 355 -16.31 1.22 6.34
N GLU A 356 -15.42 1.23 7.32
CA GLU A 356 -15.71 0.89 8.72
C GLU A 356 -16.68 1.89 9.35
N ILE A 357 -16.45 3.20 9.17
CA ILE A 357 -17.27 4.28 9.73
C ILE A 357 -18.67 4.27 9.13
N VAL A 358 -18.78 4.10 7.82
CA VAL A 358 -20.08 4.02 7.11
C VAL A 358 -20.88 2.82 7.60
N SER A 359 -20.23 1.67 7.77
CA SER A 359 -20.83 0.46 8.31
C SER A 359 -21.26 0.63 9.78
N ALA A 360 -20.40 1.19 10.62
CA ALA A 360 -20.73 1.47 12.04
C ALA A 360 -21.92 2.43 12.19
N ALA A 361 -22.15 3.30 11.21
CA ALA A 361 -23.32 4.19 11.15
C ALA A 361 -24.59 3.48 10.63
N GLY A 362 -24.55 2.18 10.35
CA GLY A 362 -25.67 1.41 9.80
C GLY A 362 -26.08 1.84 8.39
N LYS A 363 -25.15 2.36 7.60
CA LYS A 363 -25.35 2.79 6.22
C LYS A 363 -24.89 1.71 5.24
N ARG A 364 -25.67 1.54 4.18
CA ARG A 364 -25.38 0.56 3.13
C ARG A 364 -24.38 1.12 2.14
N GLN A 365 -23.40 0.30 1.76
CA GLN A 365 -22.36 0.69 0.81
C GLN A 365 -22.18 -0.35 -0.30
N LEU A 366 -21.88 0.12 -1.52
CA LEU A 366 -21.59 -0.70 -2.70
C LEU A 366 -20.15 -0.45 -3.15
N ARG A 367 -19.41 -1.54 -3.41
CA ARG A 367 -18.12 -1.56 -4.10
C ARG A 367 -18.33 -2.20 -5.47
N ILE A 368 -17.97 -1.50 -6.53
CA ILE A 368 -18.17 -2.03 -7.89
C ILE A 368 -17.01 -1.64 -8.81
N ALA A 369 -16.48 -2.63 -9.50
CA ALA A 369 -15.47 -2.49 -10.54
C ALA A 369 -15.43 -3.74 -11.42
N GLU A 370 -14.66 -3.66 -12.51
CA GLU A 370 -14.25 -4.82 -13.31
C GLU A 370 -13.20 -5.66 -12.57
N THR A 371 -12.94 -6.89 -13.07
CA THR A 371 -11.96 -7.84 -12.48
C THR A 371 -10.62 -7.18 -12.17
N GLU A 372 -10.08 -6.38 -13.10
CA GLU A 372 -8.76 -5.74 -12.97
C GLU A 372 -8.68 -4.75 -11.78
N LYS A 373 -9.79 -4.13 -11.43
CA LYS A 373 -9.85 -3.10 -10.37
C LYS A 373 -10.72 -3.50 -9.17
N TYR A 374 -11.20 -4.75 -9.14
CA TYR A 374 -12.04 -5.22 -8.03
C TYR A 374 -11.31 -5.22 -6.68
N ALA A 375 -10.07 -5.70 -6.65
CA ALA A 375 -9.26 -5.68 -5.43
C ALA A 375 -8.98 -4.25 -4.93
N HIS A 376 -8.89 -3.28 -5.86
CA HIS A 376 -8.62 -1.88 -5.53
C HIS A 376 -9.78 -1.24 -4.78
N VAL A 377 -11.03 -1.40 -5.26
CA VAL A 377 -12.22 -0.86 -4.57
C VAL A 377 -12.66 -1.68 -3.35
N THR A 378 -12.08 -2.86 -3.11
CA THR A 378 -12.40 -3.75 -1.98
C THR A 378 -11.24 -3.85 -1.01
N TYR A 379 -10.28 -4.75 -1.24
CA TYR A 379 -9.18 -5.06 -0.35
C TYR A 379 -8.32 -3.83 -0.02
N PHE A 380 -7.82 -3.11 -1.04
CA PHE A 380 -6.96 -1.94 -0.82
C PHE A 380 -7.74 -0.76 -0.23
N PHE A 381 -8.93 -0.46 -0.74
CA PHE A 381 -9.79 0.59 -0.21
C PHE A 381 -10.21 0.33 1.24
N ASN A 382 -10.32 -0.93 1.63
CA ASN A 382 -10.61 -1.36 3.00
C ASN A 382 -9.33 -1.58 3.85
N GLY A 383 -8.22 -0.97 3.50
CA GLY A 383 -7.00 -0.99 4.32
C GLY A 383 -6.35 -2.36 4.46
N GLY A 384 -6.46 -3.22 3.43
CA GLY A 384 -5.93 -4.58 3.45
C GLY A 384 -6.86 -5.61 4.11
N ILE A 385 -8.12 -5.25 4.39
CA ILE A 385 -9.11 -6.14 4.98
C ILE A 385 -9.90 -6.82 3.87
N GLU A 386 -9.72 -8.14 3.72
CA GLU A 386 -10.45 -8.94 2.72
C GLU A 386 -11.94 -9.08 3.02
N LYS A 387 -12.29 -9.25 4.30
CA LYS A 387 -13.68 -9.44 4.71
C LYS A 387 -14.50 -8.16 4.50
N PRO A 388 -15.68 -8.23 3.82
CA PRO A 388 -16.58 -7.09 3.74
C PRO A 388 -17.01 -6.59 5.13
N PHE A 389 -17.15 -5.27 5.29
CA PHE A 389 -17.81 -4.71 6.46
C PHE A 389 -19.30 -5.04 6.46
N PRO A 390 -20.00 -5.03 7.62
CA PRO A 390 -21.45 -5.12 7.66
C PRO A 390 -22.10 -4.11 6.70
N ASP A 391 -23.14 -4.53 5.98
CA ASP A 391 -23.85 -3.71 4.96
C ASP A 391 -22.98 -3.22 3.79
N GLU A 392 -21.84 -3.87 3.55
CA GLU A 392 -20.99 -3.69 2.36
C GLU A 392 -21.30 -4.77 1.32
N ASP A 393 -21.97 -4.38 0.25
CA ASP A 393 -22.17 -5.22 -0.94
C ASP A 393 -21.03 -5.01 -1.94
N ARG A 394 -20.57 -6.09 -2.56
CA ARG A 394 -19.51 -6.11 -3.57
C ARG A 394 -20.03 -6.64 -4.89
N ARG A 395 -19.73 -5.97 -5.99
CA ARG A 395 -20.08 -6.38 -7.35
C ARG A 395 -18.84 -6.40 -8.22
N LEU A 396 -18.48 -7.60 -8.65
CA LEU A 396 -17.42 -7.84 -9.62
C LEU A 396 -18.06 -8.05 -10.98
N ILE A 397 -17.67 -7.24 -11.96
CA ILE A 397 -18.02 -7.40 -13.36
C ILE A 397 -16.82 -8.02 -14.07
N PRO A 398 -16.97 -9.17 -14.77
CA PRO A 398 -15.84 -9.78 -15.46
C PRO A 398 -15.26 -8.86 -16.53
N SER A 399 -13.95 -8.63 -16.51
CA SER A 399 -13.25 -7.96 -17.62
C SER A 399 -13.23 -8.84 -18.87
N PRO A 400 -13.14 -8.25 -20.09
CA PRO A 400 -13.08 -9.02 -21.33
C PRO A 400 -11.84 -9.90 -21.38
N LYS A 401 -11.96 -11.08 -22.01
CA LYS A 401 -10.87 -12.06 -22.11
C LYS A 401 -10.05 -11.81 -23.39
N VAL A 402 -9.36 -10.69 -23.44
CA VAL A 402 -8.45 -10.31 -24.53
C VAL A 402 -6.99 -10.38 -24.08
N ALA A 403 -6.06 -10.44 -25.02
CA ALA A 403 -4.62 -10.49 -24.71
C ALA A 403 -4.13 -9.15 -24.11
N THR A 404 -4.60 -8.04 -24.68
CA THR A 404 -4.33 -6.67 -24.23
C THR A 404 -5.58 -5.82 -24.45
N TYR A 405 -5.81 -4.82 -23.62
CA TYR A 405 -7.07 -4.05 -23.62
C TYR A 405 -7.16 -2.99 -24.72
N ASP A 406 -6.12 -2.76 -25.50
CA ASP A 406 -6.21 -1.99 -26.75
C ASP A 406 -7.08 -2.68 -27.81
N LEU A 407 -7.26 -4.00 -27.71
CA LEU A 407 -8.16 -4.77 -28.59
C LEU A 407 -9.63 -4.57 -28.25
N GLU A 408 -9.96 -4.20 -27.00
CA GLU A 408 -11.33 -3.95 -26.52
C GLU A 408 -11.32 -2.80 -25.49
N PRO A 409 -11.08 -1.54 -25.93
CA PRO A 409 -10.90 -0.38 -25.04
C PRO A 409 -12.12 0.00 -24.19
N GLU A 410 -13.33 -0.39 -24.63
CA GLU A 410 -14.55 -0.23 -23.85
C GLU A 410 -14.56 -1.09 -22.59
N MET A 411 -13.78 -2.17 -22.61
CA MET A 411 -13.75 -3.17 -21.55
C MET A 411 -15.20 -3.54 -21.12
N SER A 412 -15.48 -3.61 -19.83
CA SER A 412 -16.85 -3.88 -19.33
C SER A 412 -17.48 -2.64 -18.68
N ALA A 413 -17.09 -1.43 -19.11
CA ALA A 413 -17.59 -0.20 -18.50
C ALA A 413 -19.12 -0.04 -18.60
N PHE A 414 -19.72 -0.47 -19.71
CA PHE A 414 -21.18 -0.37 -19.89
C PHE A 414 -21.93 -1.33 -18.97
N GLU A 415 -21.45 -2.55 -18.76
CA GLU A 415 -22.02 -3.52 -17.84
C GLU A 415 -21.90 -3.04 -16.40
N VAL A 416 -20.77 -2.40 -16.05
CA VAL A 416 -20.57 -1.79 -14.72
C VAL A 416 -21.63 -0.74 -14.46
N ILE A 417 -21.88 0.18 -15.41
CA ILE A 417 -22.89 1.23 -15.19
C ILE A 417 -24.31 0.70 -15.20
N ASP A 418 -24.64 -0.32 -15.99
CA ASP A 418 -25.96 -0.95 -15.98
C ASP A 418 -26.28 -1.52 -14.60
N GLU A 419 -25.32 -2.17 -13.96
CA GLU A 419 -25.44 -2.69 -12.60
C GLU A 419 -25.55 -1.55 -11.56
N VAL A 420 -24.80 -0.46 -11.71
CA VAL A 420 -24.91 0.73 -10.84
C VAL A 420 -26.29 1.36 -10.97
N LEU A 421 -26.76 1.62 -12.18
CA LEU A 421 -28.07 2.24 -12.45
C LEU A 421 -29.23 1.43 -11.87
N ALA A 422 -29.14 0.09 -11.96
CA ALA A 422 -30.16 -0.80 -11.41
C ALA A 422 -30.24 -0.78 -9.88
N ARG A 423 -29.16 -0.38 -9.17
CA ARG A 423 -29.03 -0.55 -7.72
C ARG A 423 -28.78 0.71 -6.92
N MET A 424 -28.34 1.82 -7.55
CA MET A 424 -27.82 2.98 -6.82
C MET A 424 -28.78 3.54 -5.76
N ALA A 425 -30.09 3.44 -5.99
CA ALA A 425 -31.11 3.92 -5.03
C ALA A 425 -31.14 3.12 -3.70
N ASN A 426 -30.45 1.97 -3.63
CA ASN A 426 -30.46 1.10 -2.45
C ASN A 426 -29.29 1.33 -1.50
N TYR A 427 -28.37 2.25 -1.81
CA TYR A 427 -27.14 2.48 -1.06
C TYR A 427 -27.01 3.94 -0.62
N ASP A 428 -26.35 4.13 0.51
CA ASP A 428 -25.95 5.46 1.00
C ASP A 428 -24.61 5.89 0.40
N LEU A 429 -23.67 4.93 0.20
CA LEU A 429 -22.35 5.16 -0.39
C LEU A 429 -22.11 4.18 -1.54
N ILE A 430 -21.57 4.67 -2.65
CA ILE A 430 -21.14 3.85 -3.79
C ILE A 430 -19.70 4.22 -4.14
N ILE A 431 -18.82 3.23 -4.21
CA ILE A 431 -17.45 3.38 -4.71
C ILE A 431 -17.37 2.65 -6.05
N LEU A 432 -17.22 3.40 -7.12
CA LEU A 432 -17.16 2.95 -8.49
C LEU A 432 -15.79 3.25 -9.09
N ASN A 433 -15.18 2.25 -9.72
CA ASN A 433 -13.94 2.42 -10.49
C ASN A 433 -14.18 2.06 -11.96
N PHE A 434 -13.74 2.93 -12.87
CA PHE A 434 -13.59 2.68 -14.30
C PHE A 434 -12.14 2.34 -14.62
N ALA A 435 -11.88 1.09 -14.97
CA ALA A 435 -10.54 0.56 -15.23
C ALA A 435 -9.92 1.05 -16.54
N ASN A 436 -10.73 1.49 -17.48
CA ASN A 436 -10.37 1.69 -18.88
C ASN A 436 -9.17 2.60 -19.10
N PRO A 437 -9.08 3.83 -18.54
CA PRO A 437 -7.98 4.73 -18.87
C PRO A 437 -6.62 4.17 -18.45
N ASP A 438 -6.56 3.47 -17.30
CA ASP A 438 -5.33 2.86 -16.81
C ASP A 438 -4.94 1.62 -17.61
N MET A 439 -5.86 0.66 -17.71
CA MET A 439 -5.57 -0.63 -18.34
C MET A 439 -5.22 -0.49 -19.82
N VAL A 440 -5.91 0.39 -20.53
CA VAL A 440 -5.60 0.70 -21.93
C VAL A 440 -4.36 1.59 -22.04
N GLY A 441 -4.17 2.53 -21.10
CA GLY A 441 -2.98 3.39 -21.01
C GLY A 441 -1.68 2.58 -20.98
N HIS A 442 -1.67 1.47 -20.24
CA HIS A 442 -0.53 0.55 -20.15
C HIS A 442 -0.15 -0.12 -21.48
N THR A 443 -0.99 -0.08 -22.50
CA THR A 443 -0.65 -0.60 -23.84
C THR A 443 0.19 0.37 -24.66
N GLY A 444 0.16 1.68 -24.34
CA GLY A 444 0.81 2.74 -25.12
C GLY A 444 0.15 3.01 -26.47
N VAL A 445 -1.02 2.40 -26.78
CA VAL A 445 -1.77 2.59 -28.02
C VAL A 445 -2.73 3.76 -27.85
N ILE A 446 -2.35 4.94 -28.38
CA ILE A 446 -3.05 6.21 -28.15
C ILE A 446 -4.49 6.17 -28.63
N GLU A 447 -4.75 5.61 -29.82
CA GLU A 447 -6.08 5.52 -30.40
C GLU A 447 -7.03 4.68 -29.52
N ALA A 448 -6.51 3.62 -28.92
CA ALA A 448 -7.26 2.82 -27.95
C ALA A 448 -7.49 3.59 -26.65
N GLY A 449 -6.47 4.32 -26.15
CA GLY A 449 -6.62 5.20 -24.99
C GLY A 449 -7.69 6.27 -25.18
N VAL A 450 -7.74 6.91 -26.35
CA VAL A 450 -8.80 7.86 -26.73
C VAL A 450 -10.18 7.21 -26.62
N LYS A 451 -10.34 6.02 -27.18
CA LYS A 451 -11.60 5.30 -27.15
C LYS A 451 -12.01 4.87 -25.72
N ALA A 452 -11.05 4.47 -24.90
CA ALA A 452 -11.25 4.17 -23.48
C ALA A 452 -11.78 5.38 -22.70
N VAL A 453 -11.18 6.55 -22.92
CA VAL A 453 -11.58 7.82 -22.30
C VAL A 453 -12.98 8.23 -22.76
N GLU A 454 -13.29 8.15 -24.06
CA GLU A 454 -14.62 8.43 -24.62
C GLU A 454 -15.69 7.50 -24.06
N THR A 455 -15.34 6.24 -23.79
CA THR A 455 -16.25 5.27 -23.18
C THR A 455 -16.62 5.66 -21.77
N VAL A 456 -15.62 6.05 -20.95
CA VAL A 456 -15.87 6.53 -19.59
C VAL A 456 -16.73 7.80 -19.61
N ASP A 457 -16.50 8.73 -20.54
CA ASP A 457 -17.32 9.93 -20.70
C ASP A 457 -18.79 9.58 -20.95
N LYS A 458 -19.07 8.66 -21.89
CA LYS A 458 -20.44 8.15 -22.18
C LYS A 458 -21.07 7.48 -20.96
N CYS A 459 -20.29 6.74 -20.19
CA CYS A 459 -20.75 6.09 -18.96
C CYS A 459 -21.17 7.14 -17.90
N MET A 460 -20.35 8.17 -17.73
CA MET A 460 -20.65 9.25 -16.80
C MET A 460 -21.89 10.05 -17.21
N ALA A 461 -22.08 10.29 -18.51
CA ALA A 461 -23.27 10.93 -19.04
C ALA A 461 -24.58 10.15 -18.76
N ARG A 462 -24.50 8.85 -18.48
CA ARG A 462 -25.66 8.03 -18.07
C ARG A 462 -25.86 8.01 -16.56
N ILE A 463 -24.77 7.95 -15.76
CA ILE A 463 -24.85 7.82 -14.30
C ILE A 463 -25.22 9.14 -13.63
N ILE A 464 -24.55 10.23 -13.97
CA ILE A 464 -24.66 11.50 -13.24
C ILE A 464 -26.08 12.08 -13.27
N PRO A 465 -26.77 12.19 -14.43
CA PRO A 465 -28.16 12.68 -14.44
C PRO A 465 -29.07 11.83 -13.55
N LYS A 466 -28.91 10.50 -13.56
CA LYS A 466 -29.72 9.61 -12.75
C LYS A 466 -29.45 9.74 -11.26
N LEU A 467 -28.20 9.98 -10.89
CA LEU A 467 -27.80 10.26 -9.52
C LEU A 467 -28.44 11.57 -9.01
N LEU A 468 -28.41 12.63 -9.83
CA LEU A 468 -29.00 13.93 -9.49
C LEU A 468 -30.53 13.87 -9.38
N GLU A 469 -31.22 13.05 -10.19
CA GLU A 469 -32.66 12.79 -10.04
C GLU A 469 -33.03 12.19 -8.67
N LEU A 470 -32.10 11.43 -8.07
CA LEU A 470 -32.24 10.86 -6.72
C LEU A 470 -31.82 11.83 -5.61
N ASP A 471 -31.49 13.10 -5.93
CA ASP A 471 -30.87 14.08 -5.02
C ASP A 471 -29.54 13.55 -4.46
N GLY A 472 -28.85 12.73 -5.26
CA GLY A 472 -27.54 12.18 -4.94
C GLY A 472 -26.42 13.17 -5.20
N LYS A 473 -25.21 12.80 -4.75
CA LYS A 473 -24.01 13.62 -4.84
C LYS A 473 -22.85 12.76 -5.33
N ALA A 474 -21.96 13.31 -6.17
CA ALA A 474 -20.78 12.60 -6.63
C ALA A 474 -19.50 13.40 -6.37
N ILE A 475 -18.43 12.68 -6.06
CA ILE A 475 -17.05 13.12 -6.23
C ILE A 475 -16.50 12.32 -7.41
N VAL A 476 -16.02 13.04 -8.44
CA VAL A 476 -15.36 12.46 -9.62
C VAL A 476 -13.87 12.76 -9.53
N THR A 477 -13.04 11.71 -9.48
CA THR A 477 -11.59 11.83 -9.34
C THR A 477 -10.86 10.72 -10.13
N ALA A 478 -9.57 10.60 -9.92
CA ALA A 478 -8.74 9.45 -10.28
C ALA A 478 -7.81 9.13 -9.11
N ASP A 479 -7.16 8.00 -9.17
CA ASP A 479 -6.25 7.51 -8.14
C ASP A 479 -4.76 7.73 -8.49
N HIS A 480 -4.46 7.93 -9.76
CA HIS A 480 -3.15 8.34 -10.32
C HIS A 480 -3.32 8.77 -11.78
N GLY A 481 -2.25 9.21 -12.42
CA GLY A 481 -2.19 9.49 -13.86
C GLY A 481 -1.57 8.35 -14.65
N ASN A 482 -1.99 8.19 -15.91
CA ASN A 482 -1.47 7.25 -16.91
C ASN A 482 -1.76 7.76 -18.32
N CYS A 483 -3.05 7.75 -18.75
CA CYS A 483 -3.47 7.96 -20.13
C CYS A 483 -3.33 9.42 -20.61
N GLU A 484 -3.07 10.38 -19.74
CA GLU A 484 -2.75 11.76 -20.12
C GLU A 484 -1.31 11.92 -20.65
N LYS A 485 -0.51 10.84 -20.59
CA LYS A 485 0.86 10.81 -21.13
C LYS A 485 1.23 9.42 -21.64
N MET A 486 0.75 9.06 -22.83
CA MET A 486 1.02 7.76 -23.47
C MET A 486 2.22 7.79 -24.44
N ARG A 487 2.99 8.88 -24.49
CA ARG A 487 4.19 9.03 -25.33
C ARG A 487 5.33 9.69 -24.55
N ASN A 488 6.51 9.11 -24.71
CA ASN A 488 7.77 9.68 -24.20
C ASN A 488 8.29 10.82 -25.07
N ALA A 489 9.24 11.61 -24.57
CA ALA A 489 9.84 12.72 -25.31
C ALA A 489 10.59 12.28 -26.58
N ASP A 490 11.07 11.04 -26.64
CA ASP A 490 11.71 10.45 -27.80
C ASP A 490 10.72 9.89 -28.84
N GLY A 491 9.42 10.00 -28.58
CA GLY A 491 8.34 9.51 -29.42
C GLY A 491 7.96 8.04 -29.19
N SER A 492 8.68 7.31 -28.34
CA SER A 492 8.33 5.93 -27.96
C SER A 492 7.04 5.88 -27.13
N PRO A 493 6.31 4.75 -27.13
CA PRO A 493 5.17 4.56 -26.24
C PRO A 493 5.58 4.70 -24.76
N ASN A 494 4.78 5.43 -23.98
CA ASN A 494 4.86 5.41 -22.52
C ASN A 494 3.73 4.51 -21.99
N THR A 495 4.10 3.51 -21.22
CA THR A 495 3.19 2.54 -20.61
C THR A 495 3.19 2.62 -19.09
N ALA A 496 3.92 3.57 -18.52
CA ALA A 496 4.06 3.77 -17.08
C ALA A 496 3.07 4.83 -16.58
N HIS A 497 2.75 4.75 -15.30
CA HIS A 497 2.02 5.81 -14.60
C HIS A 497 2.79 7.14 -14.63
N THR A 498 2.13 8.20 -14.21
CA THR A 498 2.73 9.53 -14.11
C THR A 498 2.65 10.06 -12.67
N SER A 499 3.40 11.10 -12.39
CA SER A 499 3.29 11.89 -11.15
C SER A 499 2.37 13.10 -11.31
N ASN A 500 1.59 13.16 -12.37
CA ASN A 500 0.69 14.28 -12.62
C ASN A 500 -0.47 14.31 -11.62
N LEU A 501 -1.01 15.52 -11.40
CA LEU A 501 -2.20 15.71 -10.57
C LEU A 501 -3.42 15.06 -11.22
N VAL A 502 -4.44 14.80 -10.41
CA VAL A 502 -5.74 14.28 -10.87
C VAL A 502 -6.86 15.28 -10.57
N HIS A 503 -7.99 15.16 -11.26
CA HIS A 503 -9.15 16.01 -11.02
C HIS A 503 -9.88 15.64 -9.73
N PHE A 504 -10.48 16.65 -9.08
CA PHE A 504 -11.51 16.50 -8.07
C PHE A 504 -12.69 17.38 -8.48
N ILE A 505 -13.85 16.76 -8.77
CA ILE A 505 -15.05 17.49 -9.20
C ILE A 505 -16.21 17.10 -8.29
N TYR A 506 -16.85 18.08 -7.65
CA TYR A 506 -18.05 17.86 -6.83
C TYR A 506 -19.31 18.10 -7.65
N VAL A 507 -20.15 17.08 -7.80
CA VAL A 507 -21.37 17.11 -8.61
C VAL A 507 -22.60 16.87 -7.72
N ALA A 508 -23.48 17.87 -7.63
CA ALA A 508 -24.71 17.79 -6.85
C ALA A 508 -25.67 18.91 -7.25
N ASN A 509 -26.95 18.79 -6.89
CA ASN A 509 -27.93 19.85 -7.11
C ASN A 509 -27.62 21.14 -6.31
N ASP A 510 -26.90 21.02 -5.21
CA ASP A 510 -26.46 22.12 -4.34
C ASP A 510 -25.00 22.54 -4.55
N ALA A 511 -24.35 22.06 -5.61
CA ALA A 511 -22.91 22.24 -5.83
C ALA A 511 -22.49 23.73 -5.86
N ALA A 512 -23.33 24.63 -6.38
CA ALA A 512 -23.06 26.06 -6.41
C ALA A 512 -22.88 26.72 -5.02
N ARG A 513 -23.19 26.00 -3.93
CA ARG A 513 -23.01 26.47 -2.54
C ARG A 513 -21.58 26.23 -2.03
N PHE A 514 -20.75 25.56 -2.82
CA PHE A 514 -19.42 25.13 -2.43
C PHE A 514 -18.39 25.55 -3.48
N ARG A 515 -17.18 25.82 -3.02
CA ARG A 515 -15.95 25.76 -3.81
C ARG A 515 -15.11 24.56 -3.39
N CYS A 516 -14.30 24.05 -4.30
CA CYS A 516 -13.35 22.98 -4.00
C CYS A 516 -11.95 23.56 -3.74
N GLU A 517 -11.23 23.00 -2.78
CA GLU A 517 -9.82 23.32 -2.52
C GLU A 517 -8.94 22.22 -3.10
N ASP A 518 -7.72 22.59 -3.55
CA ASP A 518 -6.71 21.61 -3.95
C ASP A 518 -6.28 20.79 -2.72
N GLY A 519 -5.93 19.52 -2.95
CA GLY A 519 -5.56 18.62 -1.86
C GLY A 519 -4.81 17.38 -2.33
N ILE A 520 -4.95 16.32 -1.56
CA ILE A 520 -4.35 15.01 -1.79
C ILE A 520 -5.43 13.91 -1.79
N LEU A 521 -5.11 12.69 -2.23
CA LEU A 521 -6.08 11.59 -2.25
C LEU A 521 -6.67 11.27 -0.87
N ALA A 522 -5.91 11.47 0.20
CA ALA A 522 -6.35 11.27 1.57
C ALA A 522 -7.50 12.22 2.00
N ASP A 523 -7.74 13.31 1.29
CA ASP A 523 -8.80 14.28 1.61
C ASP A 523 -10.18 13.85 1.10
N VAL A 524 -10.23 12.82 0.26
CA VAL A 524 -11.49 12.34 -0.35
C VAL A 524 -12.39 11.67 0.68
N ALA A 525 -11.87 10.79 1.56
CA ALA A 525 -12.70 10.13 2.57
C ALA A 525 -13.31 11.13 3.59
N PRO A 526 -12.58 12.11 4.16
CA PRO A 526 -13.19 13.16 4.99
C PRO A 526 -14.32 13.91 4.27
N THR A 527 -14.11 14.20 2.99
CA THR A 527 -15.13 14.88 2.17
C THR A 527 -16.38 14.01 1.97
N LEU A 528 -16.20 12.69 1.73
CA LEU A 528 -17.33 11.75 1.63
C LEU A 528 -18.07 11.64 2.97
N LEU A 529 -17.36 11.60 4.11
CA LEU A 529 -18.00 11.60 5.44
C LEU A 529 -18.81 12.87 5.66
N PHE A 530 -18.29 14.04 5.29
CA PHE A 530 -19.02 15.30 5.34
C PHE A 530 -20.32 15.24 4.53
N LEU A 531 -20.27 14.72 3.29
CA LEU A 531 -21.46 14.56 2.43
C LEU A 531 -22.48 13.56 3.00
N LEU A 532 -22.03 12.53 3.71
CA LEU A 532 -22.86 11.53 4.38
C LEU A 532 -23.42 12.01 5.74
N GLY A 533 -22.97 13.17 6.23
CA GLY A 533 -23.34 13.69 7.55
C GLY A 533 -22.75 12.86 8.69
N LEU A 534 -21.58 12.24 8.48
CA LEU A 534 -20.89 11.42 9.47
C LEU A 534 -19.66 12.17 10.05
N PRO A 535 -19.33 11.92 11.33
CA PRO A 535 -18.17 12.55 11.94
C PRO A 535 -16.86 11.97 11.38
N GLN A 536 -15.87 12.84 11.19
CA GLN A 536 -14.51 12.45 10.84
C GLN A 536 -13.78 11.96 12.11
N PRO A 537 -13.19 10.74 12.12
CA PRO A 537 -12.43 10.26 13.26
C PRO A 537 -11.04 10.92 13.34
N LYS A 538 -10.45 10.95 14.55
CA LYS A 538 -9.15 11.59 14.80
C LYS A 538 -7.99 11.00 13.99
N LYS A 539 -8.05 9.70 13.68
CA LYS A 539 -7.01 9.02 12.88
C LYS A 539 -7.06 9.38 11.40
N MET A 540 -8.18 9.88 10.92
CA MET A 540 -8.34 10.37 9.55
C MET A 540 -7.82 11.81 9.50
N THR A 541 -6.60 11.99 9.01
CA THR A 541 -5.87 13.29 9.04
C THR A 541 -6.08 14.14 7.80
N GLY A 542 -6.73 13.60 6.77
CA GLY A 542 -7.13 14.38 5.59
C GLY A 542 -8.17 15.44 5.93
N HIS A 543 -8.48 16.32 4.99
CA HIS A 543 -9.36 17.48 5.17
C HIS A 543 -10.59 17.37 4.28
N ASN A 544 -11.70 17.98 4.70
CA ASN A 544 -12.84 18.18 3.81
C ASN A 544 -12.51 19.27 2.78
N LEU A 545 -12.56 18.93 1.49
CA LEU A 545 -12.23 19.82 0.37
C LEU A 545 -13.38 20.75 -0.05
N LEU A 546 -14.58 20.56 0.48
CA LEU A 546 -15.75 21.39 0.17
C LEU A 546 -15.88 22.51 1.17
N VAL A 547 -15.69 23.74 0.71
CA VAL A 547 -15.79 24.97 1.51
C VAL A 547 -17.03 25.74 1.05
N PRO A 548 -17.93 26.10 1.96
CA PRO A 548 -19.09 26.93 1.63
C PRO A 548 -18.66 28.27 0.99
N VAL A 549 -19.44 28.71 -0.02
CA VAL A 549 -19.25 30.03 -0.68
C VAL A 549 -20.01 31.10 0.05
#